data_b2c90b172383a3df2b03a427c52b2a93
#
_entry.id   b2c90b172383a3df2b03a427c52b2a93
#
_cell.length_a   1.000
_cell.length_b   1.000
_cell.length_c   1.000
_cell.angle_alpha   90.00
_cell.angle_beta   90.00
_cell.angle_gamma   90.00
#
_symmetry.space_group_name_H-M   'P 1'
#
loop_
_entity.id
_entity.type
_entity.pdbx_description
1 polymer ?
#
loop_
_entity_poly.entity_id
_entity_poly.type
_entity_poly.pdbx_seq_one_letter_code
_entity_poly.pdbx_strand_id
1 'polypeptide(L)'
;MTIKIQKRIPVAAGLGGGSSDAAAVLRALNQGWNLGLSLRELAQLSLSIDSDVPYCVYSQTAHVTGHGEQVEVLRPFPHYWAVVAKPKISVSTPTILRQINYEKLQHLDVDSLVDCIQNGRWQESFAYMGNVLEPVTMNEYPEIRQLKQRMEKLGADVVQMSGTGPTVFALCHNESRARRLHNSLCGFCREVYLAMLL
;
A
#
# COMPACT_ATOMS: atom_id res chain seq x y z
N MET A 1 30.90 -0.25 3.23
CA MET A 1 29.72 -1.16 3.10
C MET A 1 29.21 -1.11 1.69
N THR A 2 28.73 -2.22 1.12
CA THR A 2 28.13 -2.29 -0.22
C THR A 2 26.69 -2.77 -0.09
N ILE A 3 25.73 -2.02 -0.68
CA ILE A 3 24.32 -2.38 -0.71
C ILE A 3 23.96 -2.78 -2.14
N LYS A 4 23.36 -3.97 -2.31
CA LYS A 4 22.84 -4.44 -3.61
C LYS A 4 21.32 -4.61 -3.49
N ILE A 5 20.57 -3.90 -4.32
CA ILE A 5 19.11 -3.97 -4.35
C ILE A 5 18.68 -4.68 -5.63
N GLN A 6 17.93 -5.78 -5.48
CA GLN A 6 17.28 -6.47 -6.58
C GLN A 6 15.78 -6.27 -6.48
N LYS A 7 15.23 -5.39 -7.31
CA LYS A 7 13.79 -5.09 -7.32
C LYS A 7 12.99 -6.26 -7.91
N ARG A 8 11.99 -6.73 -7.17
CA ARG A 8 11.07 -7.81 -7.57
C ARG A 8 9.61 -7.37 -7.61
N ILE A 9 9.32 -6.14 -7.19
CA ILE A 9 8.00 -5.51 -7.27
C ILE A 9 8.08 -4.29 -8.19
N PRO A 10 6.95 -3.78 -8.71
CA PRO A 10 6.94 -2.62 -9.58
C PRO A 10 7.66 -1.42 -8.99
N VAL A 11 8.45 -0.73 -9.79
CA VAL A 11 9.12 0.52 -9.41
C VAL A 11 8.24 1.72 -9.79
N ALA A 12 8.27 2.79 -9.00
CA ALA A 12 7.46 3.99 -9.18
C ALA A 12 5.96 3.66 -9.35
N ALA A 13 5.45 2.89 -8.41
CA ALA A 13 4.15 2.23 -8.53
C ALA A 13 3.18 2.57 -7.39
N GLY A 14 3.52 3.49 -6.48
CA GLY A 14 2.70 3.80 -5.32
C GLY A 14 2.70 2.72 -4.23
N LEU A 15 3.69 1.81 -4.23
CA LEU A 15 3.77 0.68 -3.29
C LEU A 15 4.75 0.89 -2.11
N GLY A 16 5.30 2.09 -1.93
CA GLY A 16 6.27 2.36 -0.86
C GLY A 16 7.56 1.52 -0.95
N GLY A 17 7.89 0.96 -2.14
CA GLY A 17 8.99 0.02 -2.29
C GLY A 17 10.37 0.60 -1.98
N GLY A 18 10.61 1.88 -2.27
CA GLY A 18 11.84 2.61 -1.88
C GLY A 18 11.94 2.77 -0.38
N SER A 19 10.85 3.16 0.26
CA SER A 19 10.74 3.34 1.71
C SER A 19 10.94 2.00 2.45
N SER A 20 10.41 0.91 1.91
CA SER A 20 10.64 -0.45 2.42
C SER A 20 12.11 -0.87 2.32
N ASP A 21 12.79 -0.59 1.19
CA ASP A 21 14.22 -0.85 1.03
C ASP A 21 15.05 -0.05 2.05
N ALA A 22 14.74 1.23 2.23
CA ALA A 22 15.41 2.10 3.21
C ALA A 22 15.23 1.58 4.64
N ALA A 23 14.02 1.21 5.02
CA ALA A 23 13.73 0.64 6.33
C ALA A 23 14.48 -0.68 6.56
N ALA A 24 14.57 -1.54 5.54
CA ALA A 24 15.36 -2.78 5.63
C ALA A 24 16.84 -2.51 5.86
N VAL A 25 17.41 -1.52 5.19
CA VAL A 25 18.81 -1.09 5.40
C VAL A 25 19.00 -0.55 6.81
N LEU A 26 18.10 0.30 7.30
CA LEU A 26 18.19 0.85 8.66
C LEU A 26 18.17 -0.25 9.72
N ARG A 27 17.26 -1.22 9.61
CA ARG A 27 17.20 -2.37 10.53
C ARG A 27 18.49 -3.22 10.46
N ALA A 28 18.99 -3.48 9.23
CA ALA A 28 20.22 -4.25 9.05
C ALA A 28 21.45 -3.54 9.64
N LEU A 29 21.56 -2.22 9.50
CA LEU A 29 22.63 -1.43 10.09
C LEU A 29 22.55 -1.40 11.62
N ASN A 30 21.34 -1.22 12.16
CA ASN A 30 21.13 -1.25 13.61
C ASN A 30 21.60 -2.58 14.20
N GLN A 31 21.22 -3.68 13.57
CA GLN A 31 21.63 -5.03 14.01
C GLN A 31 23.13 -5.28 13.76
N GLY A 32 23.64 -4.99 12.55
CA GLY A 32 25.00 -5.32 12.15
C GLY A 32 26.08 -4.51 12.87
N TRP A 33 25.75 -3.30 13.32
CA TRP A 33 26.66 -2.42 14.09
C TRP A 33 26.34 -2.41 15.59
N ASN A 34 25.38 -3.22 16.04
CA ASN A 34 24.97 -3.31 17.45
C ASN A 34 24.62 -1.93 18.05
N LEU A 35 23.87 -1.10 17.28
CA LEU A 35 23.54 0.26 17.72
C LEU A 35 22.52 0.28 18.85
N GLY A 36 21.74 -0.80 19.03
CA GLY A 36 20.77 -0.95 20.11
C GLY A 36 19.56 -0.02 20.03
N LEU A 37 19.30 0.58 18.85
CA LEU A 37 18.16 1.47 18.66
C LEU A 37 16.84 0.70 18.64
N SER A 38 15.84 1.22 19.34
CA SER A 38 14.46 0.73 19.27
C SER A 38 13.83 1.03 17.92
N LEU A 39 12.74 0.33 17.56
CA LEU A 39 11.97 0.62 16.34
C LEU A 39 11.48 2.07 16.32
N ARG A 40 11.12 2.63 17.45
CA ARG A 40 10.69 4.03 17.58
C ARG A 40 11.81 5.00 17.21
N GLU A 41 13.02 4.78 17.72
CA GLU A 41 14.18 5.63 17.41
C GLU A 41 14.58 5.50 15.95
N LEU A 42 14.57 4.27 15.38
CA LEU A 42 14.80 4.06 13.95
C LEU A 42 13.74 4.77 13.09
N ALA A 43 12.47 4.70 13.48
CA ALA A 43 11.39 5.37 12.77
C ALA A 43 11.58 6.90 12.81
N GLN A 44 11.94 7.47 13.97
CA GLN A 44 12.23 8.90 14.08
C GLN A 44 13.39 9.34 13.18
N LEU A 45 14.48 8.59 13.17
CA LEU A 45 15.64 8.86 12.32
C LEU A 45 15.26 8.78 10.83
N SER A 46 14.38 7.86 10.48
CA SER A 46 14.01 7.59 9.10
C SER A 46 13.16 8.68 8.44
N LEU A 47 12.51 9.56 9.21
CA LEU A 47 11.74 10.71 8.71
C LEU A 47 12.56 11.64 7.80
N SER A 48 13.87 11.72 8.03
CA SER A 48 14.77 12.50 7.20
C SER A 48 14.96 11.92 5.78
N ILE A 49 14.52 10.69 5.56
CA ILE A 49 14.62 10.00 4.26
C ILE A 49 13.35 10.19 3.46
N ASP A 50 12.19 9.79 4.04
CA ASP A 50 10.88 9.90 3.40
C ASP A 50 9.78 9.65 4.45
N SER A 51 8.58 10.20 4.24
CA SER A 51 7.43 10.10 5.14
C SER A 51 6.88 8.68 5.33
N ASP A 52 7.10 7.78 4.36
CA ASP A 52 6.63 6.39 4.43
C ASP A 52 7.63 5.45 5.13
N VAL A 53 8.90 5.89 5.34
CA VAL A 53 9.92 5.02 5.93
C VAL A 53 9.63 4.66 7.38
N PRO A 54 9.13 5.57 8.24
CA PRO A 54 8.78 5.22 9.62
C PRO A 54 7.82 4.04 9.72
N TYR A 55 6.76 4.04 8.93
CA TYR A 55 5.81 2.92 8.83
C TYR A 55 6.52 1.63 8.39
N CYS A 56 7.36 1.71 7.37
CA CYS A 56 8.13 0.57 6.87
C CYS A 56 9.12 0.02 7.91
N VAL A 57 9.61 0.83 8.83
CA VAL A 57 10.46 0.38 9.96
C VAL A 57 9.68 -0.55 10.89
N TYR A 58 8.42 -0.26 11.19
CA TYR A 58 7.57 -1.14 12.00
C TYR A 58 7.15 -2.40 11.22
N SER A 59 6.86 -2.27 9.92
CA SER A 59 6.43 -3.38 9.04
C SER A 59 5.27 -4.21 9.61
N GLN A 60 4.27 -3.52 10.14
CA GLN A 60 3.08 -4.09 10.76
C GLN A 60 1.84 -3.32 10.32
N THR A 61 0.64 -3.87 10.57
CA THR A 61 -0.60 -3.11 10.41
C THR A 61 -0.56 -1.92 11.35
N ALA A 62 -0.74 -0.71 10.83
CA ALA A 62 -0.64 0.50 11.61
C ALA A 62 -1.54 1.62 11.09
N HIS A 63 -1.97 2.48 12.00
CA HIS A 63 -2.55 3.79 11.71
C HIS A 63 -1.43 4.81 11.69
N VAL A 64 -1.27 5.50 10.57
CA VAL A 64 -0.21 6.50 10.37
C VAL A 64 -0.85 7.87 10.23
N THR A 65 -0.40 8.84 11.02
CA THR A 65 -0.91 10.21 11.00
C THR A 65 0.22 11.24 10.98
N GLY A 66 -0.15 12.53 10.92
CA GLY A 66 0.82 13.62 10.76
C GLY A 66 1.44 13.60 9.37
N HIS A 67 2.76 13.78 9.31
CA HIS A 67 3.57 13.64 8.08
C HIS A 67 4.23 12.26 7.96
N GLY A 68 3.68 11.23 8.64
CA GLY A 68 4.24 9.88 8.69
C GLY A 68 5.00 9.55 9.99
N GLU A 69 5.16 10.54 10.89
CA GLU A 69 5.89 10.38 12.14
C GLU A 69 5.10 9.67 13.25
N GLN A 70 3.78 9.72 13.18
CA GLN A 70 2.92 9.09 14.17
C GLN A 70 2.48 7.72 13.65
N VAL A 71 3.09 6.67 14.14
CA VAL A 71 2.79 5.29 13.77
C VAL A 71 2.22 4.56 14.97
N GLU A 72 0.93 4.30 14.94
CA GLU A 72 0.22 3.48 15.92
C GLU A 72 0.03 2.08 15.37
N VAL A 73 0.70 1.10 15.99
CA VAL A 73 0.58 -0.31 15.59
C VAL A 73 -0.80 -0.83 15.99
N LEU A 74 -1.51 -1.38 15.02
CA LEU A 74 -2.83 -1.97 15.20
C LEU A 74 -2.74 -3.50 15.28
N ARG A 75 -3.90 -4.11 15.55
CA ARG A 75 -4.03 -5.57 15.49
C ARG A 75 -3.60 -6.07 14.10
N PRO A 76 -2.79 -7.15 14.02
CA PRO A 76 -2.36 -7.72 12.74
C PRO A 76 -3.56 -8.06 11.86
N PHE A 77 -3.50 -7.66 10.59
CA PHE A 77 -4.52 -8.02 9.62
C PHE A 77 -4.49 -9.54 9.37
N PRO A 78 -5.64 -10.20 9.18
CA PRO A 78 -5.67 -11.65 8.97
C PRO A 78 -5.01 -12.03 7.63
N HIS A 79 -4.73 -13.32 7.48
CA HIS A 79 -4.17 -13.84 6.24
C HIS A 79 -5.14 -13.65 5.07
N TYR A 80 -4.76 -12.74 4.18
CA TYR A 80 -5.40 -12.50 2.89
C TYR A 80 -4.37 -12.63 1.77
N TRP A 81 -4.85 -12.98 0.61
CA TRP A 81 -4.06 -12.97 -0.61
C TRP A 81 -4.23 -11.63 -1.30
N ALA A 82 -3.12 -11.00 -1.64
CA ALA A 82 -3.09 -9.77 -2.40
C ALA A 82 -2.71 -10.06 -3.85
N VAL A 83 -3.53 -9.58 -4.79
CA VAL A 83 -3.18 -9.52 -6.21
C VAL A 83 -2.89 -8.07 -6.54
N VAL A 84 -1.66 -7.80 -6.94
CA VAL A 84 -1.17 -6.46 -7.25
C VAL A 84 -0.96 -6.36 -8.76
N ALA A 85 -1.58 -5.38 -9.40
CA ALA A 85 -1.46 -5.19 -10.84
C ALA A 85 -1.12 -3.73 -11.17
N LYS A 86 -0.11 -3.53 -12.03
CA LYS A 86 0.31 -2.22 -12.51
C LYS A 86 0.11 -2.12 -14.01
N PRO A 87 -0.76 -1.21 -14.49
CA PRO A 87 -0.89 -0.94 -15.92
C PRO A 87 0.39 -0.30 -16.48
N LYS A 88 0.57 -0.38 -17.80
CA LYS A 88 1.78 0.14 -18.47
C LYS A 88 1.73 1.68 -18.61
N ILE A 89 1.48 2.35 -17.52
CA ILE A 89 1.48 3.81 -17.41
C ILE A 89 2.31 4.26 -16.21
N SER A 90 2.70 5.52 -16.20
CA SER A 90 3.37 6.16 -15.07
C SER A 90 2.53 7.33 -14.59
N VAL A 91 2.35 7.44 -13.29
CA VAL A 91 1.61 8.54 -12.64
C VAL A 91 2.60 9.40 -11.87
N SER A 92 2.51 10.71 -12.06
CA SER A 92 3.31 11.69 -11.34
C SER A 92 2.57 12.10 -10.07
N THR A 93 3.06 11.71 -8.91
CA THR A 93 2.50 12.11 -7.61
C THR A 93 2.32 13.63 -7.48
N PRO A 94 3.33 14.48 -7.81
CA PRO A 94 3.14 15.92 -7.74
C PRO A 94 2.05 16.44 -8.66
N THR A 95 1.83 15.80 -9.81
CA THR A 95 0.76 16.20 -10.75
C THR A 95 -0.61 15.90 -10.18
N ILE A 96 -0.81 14.73 -9.59
CA ILE A 96 -2.08 14.35 -8.94
C ILE A 96 -2.35 15.26 -7.75
N LEU A 97 -1.37 15.46 -6.85
CA LEU A 97 -1.56 16.26 -5.66
C LEU A 97 -1.95 17.72 -5.97
N ARG A 98 -1.43 18.30 -7.08
CA ARG A 98 -1.82 19.65 -7.53
C ARG A 98 -3.27 19.75 -8.04
N GLN A 99 -3.88 18.67 -8.44
CA GLN A 99 -5.26 18.62 -8.94
C GLN A 99 -6.29 18.41 -7.82
N ILE A 100 -5.84 18.14 -6.58
CA ILE A 100 -6.73 17.93 -5.46
C ILE A 100 -7.45 19.23 -5.10
N ASN A 101 -8.77 19.19 -5.11
CA ASN A 101 -9.59 20.22 -4.50
C ASN A 101 -9.89 19.81 -3.06
N TYR A 102 -9.15 20.36 -2.10
CA TYR A 102 -9.26 20.02 -0.69
C TYR A 102 -10.63 20.33 -0.09
N GLU A 103 -11.34 21.33 -0.62
CA GLU A 103 -12.70 21.69 -0.15
C GLU A 103 -13.77 20.66 -0.56
N LYS A 104 -13.50 19.90 -1.62
CA LYS A 104 -14.41 18.87 -2.17
C LYS A 104 -13.95 17.44 -1.85
N LEU A 105 -12.87 17.30 -1.10
CA LEU A 105 -12.34 16.00 -0.76
C LEU A 105 -13.31 15.26 0.16
N GLN A 106 -13.75 14.08 -0.26
CA GLN A 106 -14.54 13.21 0.62
C GLN A 106 -13.59 12.47 1.57
N HIS A 107 -13.62 12.88 2.83
CA HIS A 107 -12.83 12.20 3.86
C HIS A 107 -13.42 10.82 4.15
N LEU A 108 -12.54 9.84 4.26
CA LEU A 108 -12.90 8.49 4.68
C LEU A 108 -13.07 8.47 6.21
N ASP A 109 -13.96 7.61 6.68
CA ASP A 109 -14.13 7.36 8.12
C ASP A 109 -13.03 6.42 8.62
N VAL A 110 -11.84 7.01 8.85
CA VAL A 110 -10.65 6.28 9.30
C VAL A 110 -10.84 5.76 10.73
N ASP A 111 -11.55 6.49 11.58
CA ASP A 111 -11.77 6.09 12.97
C ASP A 111 -12.59 4.79 13.04
N SER A 112 -13.65 4.67 12.25
CA SER A 112 -14.41 3.43 12.14
C SER A 112 -13.59 2.29 11.54
N LEU A 113 -12.70 2.58 10.57
CA LEU A 113 -11.77 1.58 10.03
C LEU A 113 -10.82 1.04 11.10
N VAL A 114 -10.19 1.94 11.86
CA VAL A 114 -9.28 1.59 12.96
C VAL A 114 -10.00 0.78 14.03
N ASP A 115 -11.20 1.21 14.43
CA ASP A 115 -12.01 0.49 15.41
C ASP A 115 -12.38 -0.93 14.92
N CYS A 116 -12.77 -1.08 13.67
CA CYS A 116 -13.02 -2.40 13.08
C CYS A 116 -11.78 -3.29 13.11
N ILE A 117 -10.60 -2.77 12.78
CA ILE A 117 -9.33 -3.51 12.78
C ILE A 117 -8.98 -3.94 14.21
N GLN A 118 -9.01 -3.03 15.18
CA GLN A 118 -8.66 -3.31 16.57
C GLN A 118 -9.58 -4.37 17.19
N ASN A 119 -10.86 -4.38 16.82
CA ASN A 119 -11.85 -5.34 17.32
C ASN A 119 -11.94 -6.62 16.47
N GLY A 120 -11.12 -6.76 15.41
CA GLY A 120 -11.11 -7.95 14.55
C GLY A 120 -12.35 -8.11 13.66
N ARG A 121 -13.07 -7.01 13.39
CA ARG A 121 -14.26 -6.97 12.52
C ARG A 121 -13.85 -6.75 11.07
N TRP A 122 -13.07 -7.70 10.55
CA TRP A 122 -12.38 -7.58 9.26
C TRP A 122 -13.31 -7.36 8.07
N GLN A 123 -14.42 -8.06 8.00
CA GLN A 123 -15.37 -7.92 6.89
C GLN A 123 -16.06 -6.55 6.91
N GLU A 124 -16.38 -6.04 8.11
CA GLU A 124 -16.96 -4.71 8.26
C GLU A 124 -15.95 -3.62 7.89
N SER A 125 -14.66 -3.81 8.17
CA SER A 125 -13.61 -2.85 7.85
C SER A 125 -13.54 -2.52 6.35
N PHE A 126 -13.93 -3.44 5.48
CA PHE A 126 -13.90 -3.25 4.03
C PHE A 126 -14.83 -2.12 3.56
N ALA A 127 -15.91 -1.85 4.29
CA ALA A 127 -16.83 -0.76 3.97
C ALA A 127 -16.20 0.64 4.20
N TYR A 128 -15.18 0.72 5.06
CA TYR A 128 -14.47 1.96 5.40
C TYR A 128 -13.16 2.12 4.62
N MET A 129 -12.70 1.08 3.90
CA MET A 129 -11.50 1.16 3.09
C MET A 129 -11.74 2.02 1.85
N GLY A 130 -10.80 2.89 1.54
CA GLY A 130 -10.87 3.76 0.37
C GLY A 130 -9.54 4.47 0.10
N ASN A 131 -9.52 5.19 -1.02
CA ASN A 131 -8.41 6.06 -1.36
C ASN A 131 -8.96 7.37 -1.93
N VAL A 132 -8.80 8.45 -1.21
CA VAL A 132 -9.30 9.79 -1.58
C VAL A 132 -8.70 10.32 -2.89
N LEU A 133 -7.59 9.75 -3.35
CA LEU A 133 -6.92 10.12 -4.59
C LEU A 133 -7.51 9.39 -5.82
N GLU A 134 -8.24 8.28 -5.62
CA GLU A 134 -8.81 7.50 -6.72
C GLU A 134 -9.64 8.34 -7.71
N PRO A 135 -10.58 9.19 -7.28
CA PRO A 135 -11.39 9.96 -8.21
C PRO A 135 -10.54 10.87 -9.10
N VAL A 136 -9.51 11.51 -8.54
CA VAL A 136 -8.61 12.40 -9.28
C VAL A 136 -7.77 11.61 -10.27
N THR A 137 -7.08 10.59 -9.78
CA THR A 137 -6.16 9.81 -10.62
C THR A 137 -6.91 9.04 -11.71
N MET A 138 -8.06 8.43 -11.39
CA MET A 138 -8.84 7.68 -12.37
C MET A 138 -9.59 8.55 -13.40
N ASN A 139 -9.74 9.85 -13.12
CA ASN A 139 -10.23 10.79 -14.11
C ASN A 139 -9.14 11.12 -15.14
N GLU A 140 -7.91 11.27 -14.69
CA GLU A 140 -6.74 11.55 -15.54
C GLU A 140 -6.28 10.29 -16.30
N TYR A 141 -6.37 9.11 -15.65
CA TYR A 141 -5.89 7.82 -16.17
C TYR A 141 -7.01 6.77 -16.17
N PRO A 142 -7.86 6.74 -17.21
CA PRO A 142 -9.00 5.81 -17.31
C PRO A 142 -8.60 4.33 -17.25
N GLU A 143 -7.38 3.99 -17.63
CA GLU A 143 -6.83 2.62 -17.59
C GLU A 143 -6.82 2.04 -16.17
N ILE A 144 -6.57 2.89 -15.17
CA ILE A 144 -6.59 2.48 -13.75
C ILE A 144 -8.03 2.14 -13.35
N ARG A 145 -9.00 2.95 -13.76
CA ARG A 145 -10.42 2.69 -13.52
C ARG A 145 -10.86 1.38 -14.16
N GLN A 146 -10.49 1.15 -15.41
CA GLN A 146 -10.81 -0.09 -16.13
C GLN A 146 -10.21 -1.32 -15.43
N LEU A 147 -8.95 -1.21 -14.97
CA LEU A 147 -8.28 -2.27 -14.23
C LEU A 147 -9.02 -2.58 -12.92
N LYS A 148 -9.34 -1.54 -12.12
CA LYS A 148 -10.10 -1.69 -10.88
C LYS A 148 -11.44 -2.38 -11.10
N GLN A 149 -12.25 -1.89 -12.02
CA GLN A 149 -13.55 -2.47 -12.36
C GLN A 149 -13.44 -3.93 -12.81
N ARG A 150 -12.36 -4.28 -13.51
CA ARG A 150 -12.15 -5.66 -13.94
C ARG A 150 -11.82 -6.56 -12.74
N MET A 151 -11.00 -6.10 -11.81
CA MET A 151 -10.67 -6.85 -10.59
C MET A 151 -11.91 -7.04 -9.71
N GLU A 152 -12.77 -6.03 -9.59
CA GLU A 152 -14.06 -6.10 -8.89
C GLU A 152 -14.99 -7.16 -9.51
N LYS A 153 -15.15 -7.13 -10.84
CA LYS A 153 -15.96 -8.12 -11.58
C LYS A 153 -15.48 -9.56 -11.45
N LEU A 154 -14.18 -9.76 -11.19
CA LEU A 154 -13.59 -11.07 -10.95
C LEU A 154 -13.75 -11.56 -9.50
N GLY A 155 -14.47 -10.80 -8.67
CA GLY A 155 -14.93 -11.22 -7.34
C GLY A 155 -13.87 -11.13 -6.24
N ALA A 156 -13.01 -10.13 -6.28
CA ALA A 156 -12.16 -9.78 -5.15
C ALA A 156 -13.02 -9.25 -3.97
N ASP A 157 -12.55 -9.43 -2.75
CA ASP A 157 -13.25 -8.96 -1.55
C ASP A 157 -13.06 -7.43 -1.37
N VAL A 158 -11.88 -6.92 -1.73
CA VAL A 158 -11.55 -5.48 -1.77
C VAL A 158 -10.71 -5.19 -3.00
N VAL A 159 -10.94 -4.06 -3.65
CA VAL A 159 -10.10 -3.56 -4.75
C VAL A 159 -9.85 -2.08 -4.57
N GLN A 160 -8.57 -1.67 -4.54
CA GLN A 160 -8.20 -0.27 -4.37
C GLN A 160 -6.94 0.09 -5.13
N MET A 161 -6.83 1.37 -5.46
CA MET A 161 -5.59 1.95 -5.96
C MET A 161 -4.63 2.21 -4.80
N SER A 162 -3.37 1.92 -4.98
CA SER A 162 -2.32 2.16 -3.98
C SER A 162 -1.69 3.55 -4.16
N GLY A 163 -1.74 4.36 -3.12
CA GLY A 163 -1.19 5.72 -3.11
C GLY A 163 -1.79 6.59 -4.22
N THR A 164 -0.95 7.27 -4.98
CA THR A 164 -1.35 8.04 -6.17
C THR A 164 -1.55 7.18 -7.42
N GLY A 165 -1.40 5.86 -7.32
CA GLY A 165 -1.40 4.93 -8.43
C GLY A 165 0.00 4.80 -9.10
N PRO A 166 0.09 4.16 -10.26
CA PRO A 166 -0.99 3.54 -11.04
C PRO A 166 -1.38 2.13 -10.58
N THR A 167 -0.76 1.60 -9.54
CA THR A 167 -1.01 0.24 -9.07
C THR A 167 -2.40 0.11 -8.46
N VAL A 168 -3.09 -0.97 -8.81
CA VAL A 168 -4.31 -1.42 -8.16
C VAL A 168 -4.03 -2.74 -7.47
N PHE A 169 -4.50 -2.89 -6.24
CA PHE A 169 -4.44 -4.15 -5.53
C PHE A 169 -5.84 -4.67 -5.22
N ALA A 170 -5.93 -5.98 -5.13
CA ALA A 170 -7.13 -6.68 -4.69
C ALA A 170 -6.80 -7.61 -3.54
N LEU A 171 -7.67 -7.66 -2.54
CA LEU A 171 -7.60 -8.64 -1.46
C LEU A 171 -8.59 -9.77 -1.71
N CYS A 172 -8.15 -10.99 -1.45
CA CYS A 172 -8.97 -12.19 -1.53
C CYS A 172 -8.72 -13.06 -0.29
N HIS A 173 -9.78 -13.47 0.37
CA HIS A 173 -9.68 -14.39 1.49
C HIS A 173 -9.16 -15.78 1.05
N ASN A 174 -9.56 -16.21 -0.15
CA ASN A 174 -9.21 -17.53 -0.68
C ASN A 174 -8.11 -17.48 -1.74
N GLU A 175 -7.08 -18.32 -1.57
CA GLU A 175 -5.96 -18.45 -2.52
C GLU A 175 -6.45 -18.79 -3.94
N SER A 176 -7.39 -19.71 -4.07
CA SER A 176 -7.90 -20.15 -5.38
C SER A 176 -8.56 -19.00 -6.14
N ARG A 177 -9.24 -18.09 -5.43
CA ARG A 177 -9.81 -16.86 -6.01
C ARG A 177 -8.71 -15.89 -6.44
N ALA A 178 -7.73 -15.67 -5.56
CA ALA A 178 -6.59 -14.81 -5.86
C ALA A 178 -5.79 -15.30 -7.07
N ARG A 179 -5.54 -16.62 -7.17
CA ARG A 179 -4.86 -17.23 -8.33
C ARG A 179 -5.66 -17.08 -9.64
N ARG A 180 -6.98 -17.26 -9.59
CA ARG A 180 -7.83 -17.02 -10.76
C ARG A 180 -7.78 -15.57 -11.22
N LEU A 181 -7.87 -14.64 -10.25
CA LEU A 181 -7.76 -13.21 -10.51
C LEU A 181 -6.41 -12.88 -11.15
N HIS A 182 -5.31 -13.32 -10.52
CA HIS A 182 -3.96 -13.15 -11.04
C HIS A 182 -3.82 -13.64 -12.49
N ASN A 183 -4.21 -14.89 -12.76
CA ASN A 183 -4.10 -15.49 -14.09
C ASN A 183 -4.93 -14.74 -15.14
N SER A 184 -6.13 -14.27 -14.75
CA SER A 184 -7.00 -13.47 -15.63
C SER A 184 -6.38 -12.11 -15.96
N LEU A 185 -5.60 -11.53 -15.05
CA LEU A 185 -4.94 -10.24 -15.25
C LEU A 185 -3.67 -10.36 -16.09
N CYS A 186 -2.93 -11.46 -16.01
CA CYS A 186 -1.71 -11.70 -16.81
C CYS A 186 -1.96 -11.66 -18.32
N GLY A 187 -3.20 -11.84 -18.77
CA GLY A 187 -3.56 -11.77 -20.20
C GLY A 187 -3.51 -10.36 -20.79
N PHE A 188 -3.54 -9.31 -19.96
CA PHE A 188 -3.55 -7.90 -20.43
C PHE A 188 -2.71 -6.94 -19.59
N CYS A 189 -2.25 -7.35 -18.42
CA CYS A 189 -1.33 -6.59 -17.61
C CYS A 189 -0.01 -7.37 -17.47
N ARG A 190 1.14 -6.72 -17.74
CA ARG A 190 2.44 -7.40 -17.68
C ARG A 190 2.97 -7.50 -16.25
N GLU A 191 2.66 -6.53 -15.42
CA GLU A 191 3.12 -6.46 -14.03
C GLU A 191 1.97 -6.88 -13.12
N VAL A 192 1.83 -8.19 -12.92
CA VAL A 192 0.85 -8.79 -12.01
C VAL A 192 1.56 -9.68 -11.01
N TYR A 193 1.28 -9.49 -9.75
CA TYR A 193 1.92 -10.20 -8.65
C TYR A 193 0.87 -10.78 -7.73
N LEU A 194 1.18 -11.94 -7.17
CA LEU A 194 0.40 -12.61 -6.15
C LEU A 194 1.25 -12.75 -4.90
N ALA A 195 0.77 -12.25 -3.78
CA ALA A 195 1.42 -12.34 -2.50
C ALA A 195 0.41 -12.67 -1.40
N MET A 196 0.88 -13.25 -0.31
CA MET A 196 0.11 -13.39 0.91
C MET A 196 0.48 -12.24 1.86
N LEU A 197 -0.51 -11.64 2.52
CA LEU A 197 -0.28 -10.70 3.61
C LEU A 197 0.28 -11.47 4.81
N LEU A 198 1.30 -10.90 5.46
CA LEU A 198 2.02 -11.49 6.58
C LEU A 198 1.39 -11.08 7.91
#